data_b9248e1c630d4202a1f37ab10452e306
#
_entry.id   b9248e1c630d4202a1f37ab10452e306
#
_cell.length_a   1.000
_cell.length_b   1.000
_cell.length_c   1.000
_cell.angle_alpha   90.00
_cell.angle_beta   90.00
_cell.angle_gamma   90.00
#
_symmetry.space_group_name_H-M   'P 1'
#
loop_
_entity.id
_entity.type
_entity.pdbx_description
1 polymer ?
#
loop_
_entity_poly.entity_id
_entity_poly.type
_entity_poly.pdbx_seq_one_letter_code
_entity_poly.pdbx_strand_id
1 'polypeptide(L)'
;MNNDIENLLKLLDDDNQQSANLVIAELLKREPELDTVLQKLQETENPKIRKRVHQIQSILTTRRRRKSLAHSLALKNTELVNGCVELHMQWYDNDSEPAVMRLWTDFIKSSEKYHTDNLERLARFMRKVGFTVAPRDEVEPDYYCLGIVLEEFTGADPLVCAITKELAALRGLSLRIIQIMGDFALMAPDGKMLIPKNGWKIAEMPGADEYIEWDNTMLLKMAASILFLCAVNTDSFRYIHTIGGCIAKTACKPTLEFLPYPYNS
;
A
#
# COMPACT_ATOMS: atom_id res chain seq x y z
N MET A 1 -1.23 -13.60 -33.72
CA MET A 1 -1.28 -12.22 -33.24
C MET A 1 -2.52 -11.57 -33.83
N ASN A 2 -3.30 -10.82 -33.07
CA ASN A 2 -4.60 -10.31 -33.55
C ASN A 2 -4.30 -9.14 -34.51
N ASN A 3 -4.69 -9.27 -35.79
CA ASN A 3 -4.45 -8.27 -36.85
C ASN A 3 -4.91 -6.85 -36.45
N ASP A 4 -5.91 -6.77 -35.58
CA ASP A 4 -6.45 -5.50 -35.08
C ASP A 4 -5.47 -4.74 -34.18
N ILE A 5 -4.74 -5.45 -33.30
CA ILE A 5 -3.74 -4.83 -32.42
C ILE A 5 -2.58 -4.29 -33.25
N GLU A 6 -2.12 -5.04 -34.25
CA GLU A 6 -1.06 -4.59 -35.15
C GLU A 6 -1.44 -3.33 -35.94
N ASN A 7 -2.70 -3.26 -36.39
CA ASN A 7 -3.20 -2.08 -37.10
C ASN A 7 -3.30 -0.87 -36.16
N LEU A 8 -3.77 -1.07 -34.92
CA LEU A 8 -3.80 0.00 -33.91
C LEU A 8 -2.39 0.50 -33.57
N LEU A 9 -1.41 -0.42 -33.46
CA LEU A 9 -0.02 -0.05 -33.18
C LEU A 9 0.61 0.79 -34.29
N LYS A 10 0.30 0.54 -35.56
CA LYS A 10 0.74 1.38 -36.67
C LYS A 10 0.21 2.81 -36.57
N LEU A 11 -1.02 2.97 -36.05
CA LEU A 11 -1.62 4.29 -35.82
C LEU A 11 -1.03 5.04 -34.61
N LEU A 12 -0.22 4.38 -33.80
CA LEU A 12 0.54 5.06 -32.74
C LEU A 12 1.62 6.01 -33.28
N ASP A 13 1.97 5.97 -34.56
CA ASP A 13 2.93 6.91 -35.17
C ASP A 13 2.26 8.19 -35.71
N ASP A 14 0.93 8.28 -35.66
CA ASP A 14 0.19 9.45 -36.14
C ASP A 14 0.61 10.73 -35.39
N ASP A 15 0.84 11.82 -36.17
CA ASP A 15 1.19 13.13 -35.61
C ASP A 15 0.00 13.78 -34.88
N ASN A 16 -1.22 13.39 -35.21
CA ASN A 16 -2.41 13.91 -34.56
C ASN A 16 -2.56 13.32 -33.15
N GLN A 17 -2.41 14.16 -32.12
CA GLN A 17 -2.52 13.74 -30.72
C GLN A 17 -3.93 13.19 -30.39
N GLN A 18 -4.99 13.70 -31.02
CA GLN A 18 -6.35 13.20 -30.77
C GLN A 18 -6.52 11.78 -31.32
N SER A 19 -6.05 11.54 -32.56
CA SER A 19 -6.04 10.19 -33.14
C SER A 19 -5.26 9.21 -32.28
N ALA A 20 -4.06 9.62 -31.84
CA ALA A 20 -3.23 8.79 -30.99
C ALA A 20 -3.89 8.48 -29.64
N ASN A 21 -4.57 9.45 -29.01
CA ASN A 21 -5.31 9.22 -27.76
C ASN A 21 -6.46 8.23 -27.94
N LEU A 22 -7.18 8.30 -29.06
CA LEU A 22 -8.24 7.32 -29.37
C LEU A 22 -7.66 5.91 -29.54
N VAL A 23 -6.53 5.79 -30.24
CA VAL A 23 -5.82 4.52 -30.40
C VAL A 23 -5.36 3.96 -29.06
N ILE A 24 -4.79 4.80 -28.21
CA ILE A 24 -4.40 4.41 -26.83
C ILE A 24 -5.61 3.92 -26.04
N ALA A 25 -6.74 4.65 -26.10
CA ALA A 25 -7.95 4.26 -25.40
C ALA A 25 -8.49 2.89 -25.89
N GLU A 26 -8.41 2.62 -27.21
CA GLU A 26 -8.85 1.34 -27.78
C GLU A 26 -7.90 0.19 -27.41
N LEU A 27 -6.58 0.44 -27.42
CA LEU A 27 -5.59 -0.53 -26.97
C LEU A 27 -5.80 -0.90 -25.50
N LEU A 28 -6.06 0.08 -24.64
CA LEU A 28 -6.30 -0.13 -23.20
C LEU A 28 -7.52 -0.99 -22.87
N LYS A 29 -8.46 -1.19 -23.80
CA LYS A 29 -9.58 -2.14 -23.66
C LYS A 29 -9.14 -3.59 -23.81
N ARG A 30 -8.00 -3.83 -24.45
CA ARG A 30 -7.46 -5.17 -24.80
C ARG A 30 -6.28 -5.57 -23.88
N GLU A 31 -6.33 -5.15 -22.63
CA GLU A 31 -5.24 -5.27 -21.64
C GLU A 31 -4.52 -6.62 -21.60
N PRO A 32 -5.20 -7.80 -21.62
CA PRO A 32 -4.50 -9.08 -21.48
C PRO A 32 -3.55 -9.40 -22.65
N GLU A 33 -3.83 -8.87 -23.84
CA GLU A 33 -3.08 -9.18 -25.07
C GLU A 33 -1.91 -8.22 -25.30
N LEU A 34 -1.92 -7.07 -24.59
CA LEU A 34 -0.98 -5.97 -24.82
C LEU A 34 0.41 -6.20 -24.25
N ASP A 35 0.56 -6.89 -23.13
CA ASP A 35 1.84 -6.96 -22.40
C ASP A 35 2.99 -7.48 -23.26
N THR A 36 2.77 -8.58 -23.97
CA THR A 36 3.79 -9.18 -24.85
C THR A 36 4.15 -8.27 -26.03
N VAL A 37 3.17 -7.52 -26.52
CA VAL A 37 3.34 -6.62 -27.67
C VAL A 37 4.06 -5.34 -27.24
N LEU A 38 3.69 -4.76 -26.10
CA LEU A 38 4.32 -3.57 -25.55
C LEU A 38 5.78 -3.82 -25.18
N GLN A 39 6.12 -5.00 -24.66
CA GLN A 39 7.52 -5.37 -24.38
C GLN A 39 8.38 -5.33 -25.66
N LYS A 40 7.88 -5.84 -26.78
CA LYS A 40 8.61 -5.82 -28.05
C LYS A 40 8.78 -4.38 -28.60
N LEU A 41 7.83 -3.50 -28.33
CA LEU A 41 7.85 -2.12 -28.80
C LEU A 41 8.67 -1.17 -27.92
N GLN A 42 9.07 -1.58 -26.72
CA GLN A 42 9.96 -0.78 -25.85
C GLN A 42 11.29 -0.47 -26.51
N GLU A 43 11.80 -1.40 -27.33
CA GLU A 43 13.09 -1.28 -28.02
C GLU A 43 12.96 -0.68 -29.44
N THR A 44 11.78 -0.15 -29.78
CA THR A 44 11.59 0.49 -31.09
C THR A 44 12.49 1.72 -31.26
N GLU A 45 13.07 1.89 -32.44
CA GLU A 45 13.89 3.07 -32.77
C GLU A 45 13.04 4.34 -32.88
N ASN A 46 11.74 4.22 -33.16
CA ASN A 46 10.85 5.37 -33.30
C ASN A 46 10.54 6.01 -31.92
N PRO A 47 11.02 7.25 -31.66
CA PRO A 47 10.87 7.89 -30.37
C PRO A 47 9.43 8.25 -30.02
N LYS A 48 8.55 8.47 -31.03
CA LYS A 48 7.13 8.75 -30.81
C LYS A 48 6.41 7.52 -30.31
N ILE A 49 6.60 6.39 -30.98
CA ILE A 49 6.02 5.10 -30.58
C ILE A 49 6.53 4.73 -29.18
N ARG A 50 7.83 4.84 -28.92
CA ARG A 50 8.41 4.55 -27.60
C ARG A 50 7.76 5.38 -26.48
N LYS A 51 7.62 6.69 -26.68
CA LYS A 51 6.94 7.57 -25.71
C LYS A 51 5.50 7.13 -25.42
N ARG A 52 4.73 6.75 -26.48
CA ARG A 52 3.34 6.30 -26.34
C ARG A 52 3.24 4.92 -25.71
N VAL A 53 4.17 4.03 -26.01
CA VAL A 53 4.28 2.72 -25.34
C VAL A 53 4.51 2.90 -23.83
N HIS A 54 5.44 3.77 -23.43
CA HIS A 54 5.65 4.07 -22.01
C HIS A 54 4.40 4.69 -21.36
N GLN A 55 3.69 5.55 -22.06
CA GLN A 55 2.41 6.09 -21.56
C GLN A 55 1.37 5.00 -21.33
N ILE A 56 1.19 4.08 -22.29
CA ILE A 56 0.26 2.95 -22.14
C ILE A 56 0.66 2.06 -20.97
N GLN A 57 1.94 1.73 -20.85
CA GLN A 57 2.46 0.91 -19.75
C GLN A 57 2.23 1.56 -18.39
N SER A 58 2.47 2.87 -18.27
CA SER A 58 2.20 3.62 -17.04
C SER A 58 0.72 3.56 -16.65
N ILE A 59 -0.19 3.74 -17.62
CA ILE A 59 -1.64 3.65 -17.39
C ILE A 59 -2.03 2.23 -16.94
N LEU A 60 -1.52 1.19 -17.60
CA LEU A 60 -1.80 -0.20 -17.26
C LEU A 60 -1.29 -0.54 -15.85
N THR A 61 -0.06 -0.15 -15.53
CA THR A 61 0.53 -0.35 -14.20
C THR A 61 -0.32 0.30 -13.11
N THR A 62 -0.73 1.55 -13.31
CA THR A 62 -1.59 2.27 -12.36
C THR A 62 -2.96 1.61 -12.21
N ARG A 63 -3.56 1.11 -13.30
CA ARG A 63 -4.84 0.37 -13.25
C ARG A 63 -4.72 -0.93 -12.48
N ARG A 64 -3.63 -1.69 -12.70
CA ARG A 64 -3.36 -2.96 -12.00
C ARG A 64 -3.15 -2.74 -10.51
N ARG A 65 -2.32 -1.77 -10.14
CA ARG A 65 -2.09 -1.40 -8.73
C ARG A 65 -3.40 -1.03 -8.03
N ARG A 66 -4.25 -0.21 -8.67
CA ARG A 66 -5.58 0.15 -8.11
C ARG A 66 -6.51 -1.05 -7.98
N LYS A 67 -6.50 -1.95 -8.96
CA LYS A 67 -7.33 -3.17 -8.91
C LYS A 67 -6.85 -4.09 -7.79
N SER A 68 -5.55 -4.25 -7.63
CA SER A 68 -4.94 -5.06 -6.56
C SER A 68 -5.29 -4.49 -5.19
N LEU A 69 -5.03 -3.21 -4.92
CA LEU A 69 -5.38 -2.58 -3.64
C LEU A 69 -6.89 -2.68 -3.33
N ALA A 70 -7.76 -2.39 -4.32
CA ALA A 70 -9.20 -2.53 -4.11
C ALA A 70 -9.61 -3.97 -3.77
N HIS A 71 -8.93 -4.97 -4.33
CA HIS A 71 -9.14 -6.36 -4.00
C HIS A 71 -8.68 -6.66 -2.57
N SER A 72 -7.47 -6.25 -2.20
CA SER A 72 -6.92 -6.41 -0.84
C SER A 72 -7.79 -5.77 0.22
N LEU A 73 -8.32 -4.58 -0.03
CA LEU A 73 -9.26 -3.90 0.88
C LEU A 73 -10.62 -4.60 0.99
N ALA A 74 -11.02 -5.40 0.00
CA ALA A 74 -12.29 -6.14 0.01
C ALA A 74 -12.20 -7.51 0.67
N LEU A 75 -11.02 -8.13 0.72
CA LEU A 75 -10.80 -9.43 1.32
C LEU A 75 -10.85 -9.37 2.85
N LYS A 76 -11.40 -10.43 3.47
CA LYS A 76 -11.44 -10.55 4.94
C LYS A 76 -10.07 -10.94 5.56
N ASN A 77 -9.21 -11.63 4.81
CA ASN A 77 -7.92 -12.14 5.28
C ASN A 77 -6.81 -11.75 4.30
N THR A 78 -6.58 -10.45 4.15
CA THR A 78 -5.49 -9.94 3.31
C THR A 78 -4.15 -10.14 4.02
N GLU A 79 -3.13 -10.54 3.28
CA GLU A 79 -1.74 -10.51 3.75
C GLU A 79 -1.33 -9.06 4.02
N LEU A 80 -1.03 -8.77 5.28
CA LEU A 80 -0.87 -7.39 5.75
C LEU A 80 0.29 -6.67 5.07
N VAL A 81 1.45 -7.33 4.95
CA VAL A 81 2.63 -6.72 4.31
C VAL A 81 2.36 -6.39 2.85
N ASN A 82 1.79 -7.32 2.09
CA ASN A 82 1.45 -7.09 0.69
C ASN A 82 0.45 -5.94 0.53
N GLY A 83 -0.59 -5.90 1.37
CA GLY A 83 -1.54 -4.79 1.38
C GLY A 83 -0.90 -3.44 1.72
N CYS A 84 0.06 -3.40 2.65
CA CYS A 84 0.83 -2.20 2.97
C CYS A 84 1.75 -1.77 1.81
N VAL A 85 2.35 -2.73 1.09
CA VAL A 85 3.14 -2.45 -0.13
C VAL A 85 2.23 -1.86 -1.21
N GLU A 86 1.08 -2.47 -1.46
CA GLU A 86 0.11 -1.96 -2.44
C GLU A 86 -0.34 -0.54 -2.10
N LEU A 87 -0.58 -0.25 -0.82
CA LEU A 87 -0.96 1.07 -0.36
C LEU A 87 0.17 2.08 -0.54
N HIS A 88 1.41 1.73 -0.16
CA HIS A 88 2.62 2.52 -0.41
C HIS A 88 2.75 2.89 -1.90
N MET A 89 2.58 1.92 -2.80
CA MET A 89 2.66 2.10 -4.25
C MET A 89 1.56 2.98 -4.85
N GLN A 90 0.48 3.29 -4.12
CA GLN A 90 -0.51 4.29 -4.56
C GLN A 90 -0.07 5.71 -4.26
N TRP A 91 0.74 5.91 -3.24
CA TRP A 91 1.27 7.22 -2.86
C TRP A 91 2.62 7.48 -3.52
N TYR A 92 3.55 6.56 -3.40
CA TYR A 92 4.88 6.61 -4.00
C TYR A 92 4.92 5.74 -5.28
N ASP A 93 4.23 6.17 -6.32
CA ASP A 93 4.07 5.38 -7.56
C ASP A 93 5.33 5.29 -8.43
N ASN A 94 6.34 6.12 -8.17
CA ASN A 94 7.65 6.03 -8.79
C ASN A 94 8.55 4.96 -8.12
N ASP A 95 8.18 4.50 -6.94
CA ASP A 95 8.91 3.45 -6.27
C ASP A 95 8.67 2.09 -6.95
N SER A 96 9.54 1.14 -6.66
CA SER A 96 9.38 -0.22 -7.13
C SER A 96 8.99 -1.15 -6.00
N GLU A 97 7.98 -1.97 -6.23
CA GLU A 97 7.55 -3.01 -5.29
C GLU A 97 8.73 -3.90 -4.81
N PRO A 98 9.65 -4.37 -5.70
CA PRO A 98 10.83 -5.10 -5.25
C PRO A 98 11.76 -4.31 -4.32
N ALA A 99 11.83 -2.97 -4.44
CA ALA A 99 12.63 -2.15 -3.54
C ALA A 99 11.99 -2.10 -2.14
N VAL A 100 10.69 -1.87 -2.05
CA VAL A 100 9.96 -1.86 -0.77
C VAL A 100 10.04 -3.25 -0.10
N MET A 101 9.84 -4.33 -0.86
CA MET A 101 9.98 -5.70 -0.33
C MET A 101 11.41 -6.03 0.11
N ARG A 102 12.42 -5.41 -0.47
CA ARG A 102 13.81 -5.54 -0.02
C ARG A 102 14.02 -4.91 1.35
N LEU A 103 13.48 -3.70 1.58
CA LEU A 103 13.50 -3.07 2.90
C LEU A 103 12.87 -3.97 3.96
N TRP A 104 11.71 -4.57 3.66
CA TRP A 104 11.08 -5.53 4.55
C TRP A 104 11.97 -6.77 4.82
N THR A 105 12.56 -7.33 3.77
CA THR A 105 13.46 -8.49 3.89
C THR A 105 14.70 -8.18 4.72
N ASP A 106 15.29 -7.00 4.55
CA ASP A 106 16.47 -6.57 5.29
C ASP A 106 16.12 -6.27 6.76
N PHE A 107 14.93 -5.74 7.02
CA PHE A 107 14.41 -5.60 8.38
C PHE A 107 14.25 -6.94 9.09
N ILE A 108 13.66 -7.95 8.42
CA ILE A 108 13.56 -9.32 8.94
C ILE A 108 14.94 -9.89 9.27
N LYS A 109 15.90 -9.80 8.33
CA LYS A 109 17.27 -10.28 8.54
C LYS A 109 17.94 -9.59 9.73
N SER A 110 17.72 -8.30 9.92
CA SER A 110 18.26 -7.56 11.04
C SER A 110 17.77 -8.07 12.39
N SER A 111 16.57 -8.65 12.44
CA SER A 111 15.99 -9.22 13.65
C SER A 111 16.57 -10.58 14.05
N GLU A 112 17.21 -11.31 13.12
CA GLU A 112 17.67 -12.69 13.35
C GLU A 112 18.66 -12.83 14.49
N LYS A 113 19.61 -11.90 14.61
CA LYS A 113 20.61 -11.86 15.68
C LYS A 113 20.02 -11.59 17.07
N TYR A 114 18.76 -11.15 17.15
CA TYR A 114 18.09 -10.84 18.42
C TYR A 114 17.17 -11.98 18.89
N HIS A 115 16.99 -13.04 18.09
CA HIS A 115 16.13 -14.18 18.42
C HIS A 115 14.75 -13.71 18.94
N THR A 116 14.01 -12.98 18.10
CA THR A 116 12.74 -12.31 18.45
C THR A 116 11.56 -13.28 18.60
N ASP A 117 11.76 -14.37 19.35
CA ASP A 117 10.85 -15.49 19.60
C ASP A 117 9.96 -15.31 20.85
N ASN A 118 10.13 -14.22 21.57
CA ASN A 118 9.31 -13.84 22.70
C ASN A 118 9.16 -12.32 22.80
N LEU A 119 8.23 -11.87 23.62
CA LEU A 119 7.83 -10.46 23.71
C LEU A 119 8.98 -9.55 24.18
N GLU A 120 9.78 -10.00 25.13
CA GLU A 120 10.90 -9.23 25.70
C GLU A 120 12.03 -9.01 24.67
N ARG A 121 12.35 -10.04 23.90
CA ARG A 121 13.38 -9.97 22.86
C ARG A 121 12.89 -9.16 21.67
N LEU A 122 11.61 -9.29 21.29
CA LEU A 122 10.97 -8.47 20.27
C LEU A 122 11.01 -6.99 20.68
N ALA A 123 10.57 -6.65 21.90
CA ALA A 123 10.63 -5.30 22.44
C ALA A 123 12.05 -4.72 22.46
N ARG A 124 13.02 -5.54 22.83
CA ARG A 124 14.46 -5.15 22.84
C ARG A 124 14.95 -4.86 21.43
N PHE A 125 14.60 -5.70 20.45
CA PHE A 125 14.93 -5.49 19.05
C PHE A 125 14.36 -4.17 18.54
N MET A 126 13.06 -3.95 18.69
CA MET A 126 12.39 -2.75 18.19
C MET A 126 12.98 -1.46 18.79
N ARG A 127 13.28 -1.46 20.09
CA ARG A 127 14.01 -0.36 20.74
C ARG A 127 15.43 -0.17 20.19
N LYS A 128 16.13 -1.27 19.93
CA LYS A 128 17.54 -1.22 19.49
C LYS A 128 17.68 -0.69 18.08
N VAL A 129 16.74 -1.00 17.18
CA VAL A 129 16.70 -0.44 15.82
C VAL A 129 16.16 1.00 15.78
N GLY A 130 15.63 1.48 16.91
CA GLY A 130 15.11 2.85 17.01
C GLY A 130 13.69 3.02 16.49
N PHE A 131 12.91 1.94 16.41
CA PHE A 131 11.54 2.02 15.91
C PHE A 131 10.66 2.82 16.87
N THR A 132 10.00 3.86 16.35
CA THR A 132 9.17 4.80 17.14
C THR A 132 7.80 5.02 16.51
N VAL A 133 6.87 5.47 17.34
CA VAL A 133 5.54 5.88 16.89
C VAL A 133 5.53 7.38 16.67
N ALA A 134 5.02 7.81 15.53
CA ALA A 134 4.84 9.22 15.17
C ALA A 134 3.84 9.92 16.11
N PRO A 135 3.98 11.24 16.34
CA PRO A 135 3.03 12.02 17.11
C PRO A 135 1.61 11.94 16.48
N ARG A 136 0.57 11.89 17.32
CA ARG A 136 -0.82 11.74 16.84
C ARG A 136 -1.40 12.95 16.15
N ASP A 137 -0.93 14.11 16.51
CA ASP A 137 -1.30 15.40 15.96
C ASP A 137 -0.65 15.68 14.60
N GLU A 138 0.34 14.89 14.24
CA GLU A 138 1.02 14.93 12.95
C GLU A 138 0.48 13.82 12.04
N VAL A 139 -0.42 14.17 11.14
CA VAL A 139 -0.98 13.21 10.17
C VAL A 139 -0.30 13.40 8.83
N GLU A 140 0.85 12.72 8.68
CA GLU A 140 1.66 12.74 7.47
C GLU A 140 1.51 11.42 6.68
N PRO A 141 1.43 11.46 5.34
CA PRO A 141 1.32 10.25 4.52
C PRO A 141 2.47 9.26 4.75
N ASP A 142 3.66 9.78 5.01
CA ASP A 142 4.89 9.03 5.20
C ASP A 142 4.77 8.01 6.32
N TYR A 143 4.06 8.38 7.40
CA TYR A 143 3.82 7.49 8.54
C TYR A 143 2.91 6.29 8.23
N TYR A 144 2.24 6.30 7.07
CA TYR A 144 1.36 5.21 6.60
C TYR A 144 1.91 4.47 5.38
N CYS A 145 3.11 4.84 4.92
CA CYS A 145 3.76 4.24 3.76
C CYS A 145 4.89 3.30 4.20
N LEU A 146 4.70 1.99 3.97
CA LEU A 146 5.58 0.94 4.50
C LEU A 146 7.07 1.18 4.18
N GLY A 147 7.41 1.57 2.95
CA GLY A 147 8.80 1.81 2.56
C GLY A 147 9.46 2.89 3.42
N ILE A 148 8.79 4.04 3.56
CA ILE A 148 9.29 5.17 4.38
C ILE A 148 9.43 4.76 5.85
N VAL A 149 8.42 4.09 6.40
CA VAL A 149 8.45 3.65 7.81
C VAL A 149 9.59 2.66 8.08
N LEU A 150 9.94 1.82 7.12
CA LEU A 150 11.07 0.89 7.25
C LEU A 150 12.44 1.58 7.07
N GLU A 151 12.52 2.68 6.35
CA GLU A 151 13.74 3.48 6.18
C GLU A 151 13.98 4.40 7.39
N GLU A 152 12.93 5.09 7.84
CA GLU A 152 13.01 6.10 8.91
C GLU A 152 12.80 5.52 10.32
N PHE A 153 12.36 4.25 10.44
CA PHE A 153 11.96 3.60 11.69
C PHE A 153 10.94 4.40 12.51
N THR A 154 10.14 5.23 11.83
CA THR A 154 9.08 6.03 12.44
C THR A 154 7.81 5.88 11.62
N GLY A 155 6.70 5.59 12.28
CA GLY A 155 5.42 5.41 11.59
C GLY A 155 4.21 5.60 12.49
N ALA A 156 3.03 5.63 11.88
CA ALA A 156 1.79 5.65 12.63
C ALA A 156 1.65 4.39 13.49
N ASP A 157 1.12 4.56 14.71
CA ASP A 157 0.96 3.49 15.71
C ASP A 157 0.38 2.19 15.13
N PRO A 158 -0.72 2.19 14.35
CA PRO A 158 -1.27 0.98 13.75
C PRO A 158 -0.33 0.31 12.73
N LEU A 159 0.43 1.08 11.94
CA LEU A 159 1.37 0.50 10.97
C LEU A 159 2.60 -0.08 11.68
N VAL A 160 3.09 0.59 12.72
CA VAL A 160 4.18 0.08 13.58
C VAL A 160 3.76 -1.23 14.24
N CYS A 161 2.52 -1.33 14.75
CA CYS A 161 1.95 -2.57 15.26
C CYS A 161 1.82 -3.65 14.17
N ALA A 162 1.40 -3.28 12.96
CA ALA A 162 1.29 -4.21 11.83
C ALA A 162 2.65 -4.83 11.45
N ILE A 163 3.68 -4.00 11.26
CA ILE A 163 5.06 -4.44 10.98
C ILE A 163 5.57 -5.39 12.07
N THR A 164 5.34 -5.04 13.32
CA THR A 164 5.82 -5.83 14.47
C THR A 164 5.09 -7.16 14.58
N LYS A 165 3.77 -7.19 14.35
CA LYS A 165 2.96 -8.42 14.33
C LYS A 165 3.46 -9.38 13.26
N GLU A 166 3.68 -8.89 12.04
CA GLU A 166 4.13 -9.74 10.94
C GLU A 166 5.56 -10.28 11.18
N LEU A 167 6.46 -9.45 11.72
CA LEU A 167 7.78 -9.90 12.15
C LEU A 167 7.68 -11.00 13.23
N ALA A 168 6.83 -10.80 14.25
CA ALA A 168 6.59 -11.75 15.31
C ALA A 168 6.05 -13.10 14.79
N ALA A 169 5.10 -13.06 13.85
CA ALA A 169 4.53 -14.25 13.23
C ALA A 169 5.58 -15.10 12.50
N LEU A 170 6.54 -14.47 11.82
CA LEU A 170 7.68 -15.16 11.19
C LEU A 170 8.59 -15.88 12.19
N ARG A 171 8.51 -15.53 13.46
CA ARG A 171 9.29 -16.14 14.56
C ARG A 171 8.43 -17.05 15.45
N GLY A 172 7.22 -17.38 15.02
CA GLY A 172 6.31 -18.27 15.75
C GLY A 172 5.60 -17.60 16.93
N LEU A 173 5.70 -16.28 17.09
CA LEU A 173 5.02 -15.53 18.14
C LEU A 173 3.68 -14.99 17.61
N SER A 174 2.57 -15.50 18.16
CA SER A 174 1.23 -15.05 17.78
C SER A 174 0.85 -13.79 18.55
N LEU A 175 0.64 -12.68 17.84
CA LEU A 175 0.22 -11.40 18.41
C LEU A 175 -1.07 -10.92 17.74
N ARG A 176 -1.95 -10.30 18.54
CA ARG A 176 -3.15 -9.60 18.05
C ARG A 176 -2.94 -8.10 18.19
N ILE A 177 -3.42 -7.34 17.21
CA ILE A 177 -3.42 -5.88 17.29
C ILE A 177 -4.70 -5.47 17.98
N ILE A 178 -4.58 -4.71 19.04
CA ILE A 178 -5.69 -4.19 19.84
C ILE A 178 -5.61 -2.68 19.97
N GLN A 179 -6.74 -2.04 20.20
CA GLN A 179 -6.82 -0.62 20.52
C GLN A 179 -7.50 -0.46 21.87
N ILE A 180 -6.82 0.20 22.79
CA ILE A 180 -7.29 0.51 24.15
C ILE A 180 -7.22 2.02 24.36
N MET A 181 -8.31 2.66 24.75
CA MET A 181 -8.38 4.11 24.99
C MET A 181 -7.81 4.95 23.82
N GLY A 182 -7.92 4.40 22.61
CA GLY A 182 -7.42 5.02 21.40
C GLY A 182 -5.95 4.71 21.05
N ASP A 183 -5.14 4.11 21.93
CA ASP A 183 -3.75 3.69 21.66
C ASP A 183 -3.72 2.27 21.10
N PHE A 184 -2.82 2.00 20.16
CA PHE A 184 -2.60 0.66 19.63
C PHE A 184 -1.56 -0.09 20.45
N ALA A 185 -1.77 -1.39 20.60
CA ALA A 185 -0.86 -2.31 21.25
C ALA A 185 -0.91 -3.70 20.61
N LEU A 186 0.08 -4.50 20.89
CA LEU A 186 0.18 -5.90 20.47
C LEU A 186 -0.05 -6.80 21.68
N MET A 187 -1.09 -7.62 21.63
CA MET A 187 -1.45 -8.52 22.74
C MET A 187 -1.04 -9.95 22.42
N ALA A 188 -0.29 -10.55 23.33
CA ALA A 188 0.08 -11.96 23.31
C ALA A 188 -1.05 -12.85 23.89
N PRO A 189 -1.04 -14.17 23.62
CA PRO A 189 -2.06 -15.10 24.12
C PRO A 189 -2.14 -15.18 25.65
N ASP A 190 -1.06 -14.87 26.37
CA ASP A 190 -1.00 -14.84 27.83
C ASP A 190 -1.55 -13.54 28.46
N GLY A 191 -2.07 -12.62 27.64
CA GLY A 191 -2.63 -11.35 28.09
C GLY A 191 -1.62 -10.21 28.27
N LYS A 192 -0.34 -10.46 28.04
CA LYS A 192 0.68 -9.40 28.04
C LYS A 192 0.55 -8.56 26.79
N MET A 193 0.78 -7.26 26.94
CA MET A 193 0.74 -6.29 25.86
C MET A 193 2.10 -5.66 25.65
N LEU A 194 2.48 -5.48 24.38
CA LEU A 194 3.60 -4.69 23.94
C LEU A 194 3.08 -3.36 23.39
N ILE A 195 3.50 -2.25 23.98
CA ILE A 195 3.00 -0.90 23.70
C ILE A 195 4.09 -0.08 23.01
N PRO A 196 4.04 0.06 21.65
CA PRO A 196 5.05 0.79 20.88
C PRO A 196 5.18 2.25 21.32
N LYS A 197 4.07 2.96 21.47
CA LYS A 197 4.01 4.37 21.85
C LYS A 197 4.72 4.66 23.18
N ASN A 198 4.72 3.70 24.11
CA ASN A 198 5.38 3.83 25.40
C ASN A 198 6.82 3.27 25.38
N GLY A 199 7.54 3.40 24.27
CA GLY A 199 8.90 2.92 24.12
C GLY A 199 9.00 1.39 24.22
N TRP A 200 8.03 0.68 23.65
CA TRP A 200 8.00 -0.79 23.63
C TRP A 200 7.92 -1.41 25.03
N LYS A 201 7.17 -0.78 25.92
CA LYS A 201 6.94 -1.29 27.28
C LYS A 201 6.00 -2.50 27.21
N ILE A 202 6.33 -3.51 28.01
CA ILE A 202 5.45 -4.65 28.24
C ILE A 202 4.61 -4.36 29.47
N ALA A 203 3.30 -4.57 29.38
CA ALA A 203 2.35 -4.40 30.47
C ALA A 203 1.35 -5.57 30.46
N GLU A 204 0.77 -5.85 31.59
CA GLU A 204 -0.39 -6.74 31.66
C GLU A 204 -1.66 -5.96 31.30
N MET A 205 -2.60 -6.65 30.69
CA MET A 205 -3.88 -6.04 30.36
C MET A 205 -4.64 -5.73 31.64
N PRO A 206 -5.11 -4.49 31.83
CA PRO A 206 -6.00 -4.17 32.95
C PRO A 206 -7.27 -5.02 32.87
N GLY A 207 -7.61 -5.67 33.95
CA GLY A 207 -8.62 -6.75 33.98
C GLY A 207 -10.08 -6.36 33.72
N ALA A 208 -10.35 -5.09 33.38
CA ALA A 208 -11.71 -4.57 33.15
C ALA A 208 -11.82 -3.69 31.90
N ASP A 209 -10.74 -3.47 31.15
CA ASP A 209 -10.78 -2.55 30.02
C ASP A 209 -11.33 -3.21 28.77
N GLU A 210 -12.27 -2.52 28.12
CA GLU A 210 -12.74 -2.89 26.80
C GLU A 210 -11.67 -2.52 25.76
N TYR A 211 -11.38 -3.44 24.87
CA TYR A 211 -10.50 -3.20 23.73
C TYR A 211 -11.19 -3.58 22.43
N ILE A 212 -10.72 -2.98 21.34
CA ILE A 212 -11.13 -3.33 19.99
C ILE A 212 -10.00 -4.14 19.37
N GLU A 213 -10.30 -5.33 18.90
CA GLU A 213 -9.35 -6.12 18.09
C GLU A 213 -9.41 -5.68 16.65
N TRP A 214 -8.23 -5.45 16.05
CA TRP A 214 -8.08 -5.01 14.68
C TRP A 214 -7.53 -6.12 13.81
N ASP A 215 -8.30 -6.50 12.79
CA ASP A 215 -7.83 -7.40 11.74
C ASP A 215 -7.02 -6.65 10.66
N ASN A 216 -6.37 -7.42 9.79
CA ASN A 216 -5.53 -6.88 8.72
C ASN A 216 -6.31 -5.96 7.77
N THR A 217 -7.55 -6.31 7.45
CA THR A 217 -8.40 -5.55 6.54
C THR A 217 -8.84 -4.22 7.16
N MET A 218 -9.16 -4.23 8.46
CA MET A 218 -9.49 -3.00 9.20
C MET A 218 -8.31 -2.03 9.22
N LEU A 219 -7.10 -2.53 9.47
CA LEU A 219 -5.87 -1.72 9.46
C LEU A 219 -5.59 -1.12 8.09
N LEU A 220 -5.68 -1.91 7.02
CA LEU A 220 -5.48 -1.42 5.66
C LEU A 220 -6.53 -0.38 5.24
N LYS A 221 -7.80 -0.61 5.59
CA LYS A 221 -8.88 0.37 5.32
C LYS A 221 -8.65 1.67 6.07
N MET A 222 -8.24 1.59 7.32
CA MET A 222 -7.92 2.78 8.11
C MET A 222 -6.75 3.55 7.47
N ALA A 223 -5.63 2.87 7.16
CA ALA A 223 -4.48 3.51 6.53
C ALA A 223 -4.84 4.13 5.17
N ALA A 224 -5.62 3.43 4.33
CA ALA A 224 -6.13 3.97 3.08
C ALA A 224 -7.01 5.21 3.30
N SER A 225 -7.87 5.20 4.32
CA SER A 225 -8.74 6.34 4.65
C SER A 225 -7.94 7.56 5.11
N ILE A 226 -6.89 7.36 5.89
CA ILE A 226 -6.00 8.44 6.32
C ILE A 226 -5.24 9.02 5.12
N LEU A 227 -4.65 8.18 4.25
CA LEU A 227 -4.00 8.66 3.04
C LEU A 227 -4.96 9.41 2.11
N PHE A 228 -6.22 8.96 2.02
CA PHE A 228 -7.26 9.69 1.29
C PHE A 228 -7.51 11.08 1.91
N LEU A 229 -7.60 11.20 3.24
CA LEU A 229 -7.74 12.48 3.92
C LEU A 229 -6.52 13.39 3.70
N CYS A 230 -5.30 12.86 3.74
CA CYS A 230 -4.08 13.59 3.39
C CYS A 230 -4.16 14.13 1.95
N ALA A 231 -4.62 13.31 1.00
CA ALA A 231 -4.80 13.73 -0.38
C ALA A 231 -5.83 14.85 -0.54
N VAL A 232 -6.94 14.79 0.20
CA VAL A 232 -7.96 15.86 0.23
C VAL A 232 -7.38 17.16 0.81
N ASN A 233 -6.65 17.08 1.92
CA ASN A 233 -6.06 18.25 2.57
C ASN A 233 -4.98 18.95 1.73
N THR A 234 -4.32 18.22 0.83
CA THR A 234 -3.30 18.75 -0.07
C THR A 234 -3.83 19.07 -1.46
N ASP A 235 -5.15 19.03 -1.68
CA ASP A 235 -5.80 19.19 -2.99
C ASP A 235 -5.19 18.30 -4.10
N SER A 236 -4.62 17.18 -3.71
CA SER A 236 -3.96 16.26 -4.64
C SER A 236 -4.97 15.37 -5.35
N PHE A 237 -5.53 15.92 -6.42
CA PHE A 237 -6.53 15.29 -7.25
C PHE A 237 -6.19 13.85 -7.69
N ARG A 238 -4.93 13.63 -8.05
CA ARG A 238 -4.42 12.34 -8.45
C ARG A 238 -4.61 11.28 -7.36
N TYR A 239 -4.21 11.59 -6.13
CA TYR A 239 -4.29 10.66 -5.00
C TYR A 239 -5.74 10.50 -4.51
N ILE A 240 -6.53 11.58 -4.51
CA ILE A 240 -7.97 11.54 -4.24
C ILE A 240 -8.64 10.51 -5.16
N HIS A 241 -8.42 10.62 -6.48
CA HIS A 241 -8.99 9.69 -7.45
C HIS A 241 -8.47 8.26 -7.27
N THR A 242 -7.18 8.10 -7.02
CA THR A 242 -6.53 6.79 -6.97
C THR A 242 -6.96 6.01 -5.73
N ILE A 243 -6.78 6.60 -4.55
CA ILE A 243 -7.06 5.95 -3.26
C ILE A 243 -8.57 5.93 -3.02
N GLY A 244 -9.26 7.06 -3.25
CA GLY A 244 -10.70 7.16 -3.09
C GLY A 244 -11.47 6.17 -3.96
N GLY A 245 -11.00 5.92 -5.21
CA GLY A 245 -11.57 4.91 -6.09
C GLY A 245 -11.43 3.48 -5.57
N CYS A 246 -10.32 3.18 -4.86
CA CYS A 246 -10.14 1.88 -4.23
C CYS A 246 -11.08 1.70 -3.03
N ILE A 247 -11.20 2.73 -2.17
CA ILE A 247 -12.09 2.71 -1.00
C ILE A 247 -13.56 2.60 -1.44
N ALA A 248 -13.98 3.37 -2.45
CA ALA A 248 -15.36 3.37 -2.94
C ALA A 248 -15.82 1.99 -3.40
N LYS A 249 -14.94 1.20 -4.02
CA LYS A 249 -15.25 -0.19 -4.41
C LYS A 249 -15.55 -1.09 -3.22
N THR A 250 -14.93 -0.84 -2.06
CA THR A 250 -15.19 -1.63 -0.85
C THR A 250 -16.48 -1.24 -0.14
N ALA A 251 -16.94 0.00 -0.33
CA ALA A 251 -18.18 0.52 0.26
C ALA A 251 -19.45 0.16 -0.54
N CYS A 252 -19.38 -0.77 -1.49
CA CYS A 252 -20.47 -1.12 -2.41
C CYS A 252 -21.00 0.05 -3.25
N LYS A 253 -20.26 1.15 -3.33
CA LYS A 253 -20.54 2.29 -4.19
C LYS A 253 -19.51 2.32 -5.31
N PRO A 254 -19.87 1.84 -6.52
CA PRO A 254 -18.89 1.69 -7.61
C PRO A 254 -18.42 3.02 -8.21
N THR A 255 -19.05 4.12 -7.82
CA THR A 255 -18.81 5.46 -8.39
C THR A 255 -18.24 6.39 -7.34
N LEU A 256 -17.38 7.30 -7.79
CA LEU A 256 -16.81 8.38 -6.98
C LEU A 256 -17.76 9.59 -6.93
N GLU A 257 -19.08 9.37 -7.07
CA GLU A 257 -20.11 10.42 -7.09
C GLU A 257 -20.14 11.28 -5.82
N PHE A 258 -19.56 10.78 -4.73
CA PHE A 258 -19.39 11.56 -3.51
C PHE A 258 -18.22 12.56 -3.57
N LEU A 259 -17.35 12.45 -4.57
CA LEU A 259 -16.29 13.44 -4.78
C LEU A 259 -16.82 14.65 -5.53
N PRO A 260 -16.35 15.86 -5.21
CA PRO A 260 -16.87 17.11 -5.77
C PRO A 260 -16.63 17.28 -7.28
N TYR A 261 -15.94 16.37 -7.92
CA TYR A 261 -15.62 16.45 -9.34
C TYR A 261 -16.22 15.26 -10.10
N PRO A 262 -17.01 15.51 -11.16
CA PRO A 262 -17.53 14.46 -12.00
C PRO A 262 -16.40 13.88 -12.85
N TYR A 263 -16.04 12.63 -12.57
CA TYR A 263 -15.15 11.86 -13.42
C TYR A 263 -15.96 11.11 -14.44
N ASN A 264 -16.31 11.76 -15.52
CA ASN A 264 -16.74 11.11 -16.72
C ASN A 264 -15.49 10.69 -17.51
N SER A 265 -15.17 9.44 -17.48
CA SER A 265 -14.22 8.83 -18.40
C SER A 265 -14.79 7.61 -19.00
#